data_41dd092f402ab370874e3d2fa75f180c
#
_entry.id   41dd092f402ab370874e3d2fa75f180c
#
_cell.length_a   1.000
_cell.length_b   1.000
_cell.length_c   1.000
_cell.angle_alpha   90.00
_cell.angle_beta   90.00
_cell.angle_gamma   90.00
#
_symmetry.space_group_name_H-M   'P 1'
#
loop_
_entity.id
_entity.type
_entity.pdbx_description
1 polymer ?
#
loop_
_entity_poly.entity_id
_entity_poly.type
_entity_poly.pdbx_seq_one_letter_code
_entity_poly.pdbx_strand_id
1 'polypeptide(L)'
;MNRLGNLITGLLSLLTGMSVTLKTMFRTLGGNAVTLQYPHEKPELSPNFRSAIKLIRFDETDSHDCVACLQCEKICPSFCIKIEGGKIEGIKKKRATKFTMDFALCSLCGLCLDVCPTTTLEYSKLYDDASYSRDWNFDLLEEFTEFEPTFIAQQKEREAVEAAAREAKKKAAKAAKEAAAAAKAAAEAASASETPAEEA
;
A
#
# COMPACT_ATOMS: atom_id res chain seq x y z
N MET A 1 8.61 -61.99 37.83
CA MET A 1 8.69 -60.96 36.73
C MET A 1 9.04 -61.72 35.48
N ASN A 2 8.10 -61.85 34.52
CA ASN A 2 8.22 -62.66 33.33
C ASN A 2 9.14 -62.06 32.30
N ARG A 3 10.42 -62.40 32.30
CA ARG A 3 11.38 -61.94 31.30
C ARG A 3 10.92 -62.27 29.85
N LEU A 4 10.23 -63.39 29.64
CA LEU A 4 9.67 -63.80 28.36
C LEU A 4 8.55 -62.83 27.90
N GLY A 5 7.67 -62.37 28.81
CA GLY A 5 6.64 -61.40 28.48
C GLY A 5 7.18 -60.05 28.04
N ASN A 6 8.26 -59.58 28.72
CA ASN A 6 8.90 -58.31 28.31
C ASN A 6 9.64 -58.43 26.99
N LEU A 7 10.18 -59.59 26.61
CA LEU A 7 10.76 -59.80 25.29
C LEU A 7 9.70 -59.81 24.18
N ILE A 8 8.54 -60.42 24.40
CA ILE A 8 7.44 -60.47 23.45
C ILE A 8 6.86 -59.05 23.24
N THR A 9 6.65 -58.29 24.32
CA THR A 9 6.14 -56.89 24.23
C THR A 9 7.16 -55.99 23.52
N GLY A 10 8.43 -56.16 23.79
CA GLY A 10 9.51 -55.41 23.08
C GLY A 10 9.53 -55.73 21.58
N LEU A 11 9.42 -56.99 21.19
CA LEU A 11 9.36 -57.40 19.80
C LEU A 11 8.13 -56.82 19.06
N LEU A 12 6.97 -56.91 19.71
CA LEU A 12 5.72 -56.29 19.16
C LEU A 12 5.81 -54.78 19.01
N SER A 13 6.43 -54.10 19.97
CA SER A 13 6.71 -52.64 19.88
C SER A 13 7.61 -52.31 18.69
N LEU A 14 8.66 -53.10 18.42
CA LEU A 14 9.51 -52.90 17.27
C LEU A 14 8.75 -53.10 15.95
N LEU A 15 7.91 -54.15 15.85
CA LEU A 15 7.10 -54.40 14.67
C LEU A 15 6.10 -53.26 14.42
N THR A 16 5.46 -52.78 15.46
CA THR A 16 4.56 -51.62 15.32
C THR A 16 5.30 -50.35 14.88
N GLY A 17 6.46 -50.06 15.44
CA GLY A 17 7.32 -48.94 15.00
C GLY A 17 7.72 -49.06 13.53
N MET A 18 8.19 -50.27 13.11
CA MET A 18 8.50 -50.53 11.68
C MET A 18 7.29 -50.33 10.76
N SER A 19 6.11 -50.72 11.17
CA SER A 19 4.90 -50.55 10.36
C SER A 19 4.54 -49.08 10.15
N VAL A 20 4.73 -48.24 11.16
CA VAL A 20 4.52 -46.78 11.06
C VAL A 20 5.53 -46.16 10.09
N THR A 21 6.82 -46.50 10.21
CA THR A 21 7.85 -45.95 9.30
C THR A 21 7.62 -46.41 7.87
N LEU A 22 7.24 -47.67 7.67
CA LEU A 22 6.96 -48.21 6.34
C LEU A 22 5.72 -47.49 5.70
N LYS A 23 4.68 -47.29 6.48
CA LYS A 23 3.50 -46.53 6.05
C LYS A 23 3.85 -45.09 5.65
N THR A 24 4.69 -44.43 6.43
CA THR A 24 5.17 -43.08 6.11
C THR A 24 6.01 -43.07 4.83
N MET A 25 6.89 -44.03 4.65
CA MET A 25 7.68 -44.16 3.44
C MET A 25 6.81 -44.31 2.19
N PHE A 26 5.81 -45.19 2.21
CA PHE A 26 4.91 -45.36 1.07
C PHE A 26 4.05 -44.10 0.81
N ARG A 27 3.68 -43.38 1.87
CA ARG A 27 2.95 -42.12 1.75
C ARG A 27 3.77 -41.03 1.07
N THR A 28 5.07 -40.92 1.41
CA THR A 28 5.96 -39.94 0.78
C THR A 28 6.31 -40.31 -0.67
N LEU A 29 6.48 -41.58 -0.98
CA LEU A 29 6.66 -42.08 -2.36
C LEU A 29 5.45 -41.78 -3.24
N GLY A 30 4.22 -41.75 -2.66
CA GLY A 30 2.98 -41.38 -3.34
C GLY A 30 2.79 -39.88 -3.56
N GLY A 31 3.81 -39.03 -3.36
CA GLY A 31 3.76 -37.60 -3.62
C GLY A 31 3.19 -36.74 -2.47
N ASN A 32 2.82 -37.33 -1.33
CA ASN A 32 2.35 -36.62 -0.15
C ASN A 32 3.48 -36.30 0.85
N ALA A 33 4.57 -35.74 0.35
CA ALA A 33 5.66 -35.26 1.20
C ALA A 33 5.22 -34.02 1.97
N VAL A 34 5.58 -33.94 3.26
CA VAL A 34 5.31 -32.77 4.11
C VAL A 34 6.33 -31.65 3.88
N THR A 35 7.49 -32.00 3.32
CA THR A 35 8.59 -31.08 3.06
C THR A 35 8.49 -30.48 1.67
N LEU A 36 8.72 -29.16 1.60
CA LEU A 36 8.86 -28.44 0.33
C LEU A 36 10.27 -28.60 -0.23
N GLN A 37 10.36 -28.83 -1.53
CA GLN A 37 11.65 -28.95 -2.23
C GLN A 37 12.11 -27.58 -2.73
N TYR A 38 12.54 -26.73 -1.79
CA TYR A 38 13.16 -25.45 -2.16
C TYR A 38 14.47 -25.68 -2.92
N PRO A 39 14.78 -24.94 -4.03
CA PRO A 39 14.06 -23.78 -4.60
C PRO A 39 13.00 -24.13 -5.65
N HIS A 40 12.78 -25.43 -5.97
CA HIS A 40 11.82 -25.83 -7.01
C HIS A 40 10.38 -25.54 -6.61
N GLU A 41 10.08 -25.69 -5.31
CA GLU A 41 8.79 -25.39 -4.72
C GLU A 41 8.96 -24.26 -3.69
N LYS A 42 8.20 -23.17 -3.86
CA LYS A 42 8.18 -22.06 -2.89
C LYS A 42 6.95 -22.17 -2.00
N PRO A 43 7.07 -21.88 -0.69
CA PRO A 43 5.93 -21.88 0.23
C PRO A 43 4.95 -20.76 -0.12
N GLU A 44 3.66 -21.04 0.00
CA GLU A 44 2.64 -20.00 -0.04
C GLU A 44 2.71 -19.18 1.26
N LEU A 45 3.05 -17.89 1.12
CA LEU A 45 3.19 -16.98 2.24
C LEU A 45 1.80 -16.48 2.69
N SER A 46 1.59 -16.43 3.99
CA SER A 46 0.39 -15.85 4.60
C SER A 46 0.23 -14.37 4.17
N PRO A 47 -1.01 -13.86 4.04
CA PRO A 47 -1.26 -12.44 3.81
C PRO A 47 -0.64 -11.53 4.88
N ASN A 48 -0.51 -12.03 6.10
CA ASN A 48 0.07 -11.30 7.23
C ASN A 48 1.60 -11.46 7.36
N PHE A 49 2.25 -12.04 6.34
CA PHE A 49 3.70 -12.22 6.35
C PHE A 49 4.40 -10.86 6.31
N ARG A 50 5.33 -10.64 7.25
CA ARG A 50 6.11 -9.41 7.36
C ARG A 50 7.50 -9.61 6.79
N SER A 51 7.81 -8.86 5.74
CA SER A 51 9.14 -8.81 5.12
C SER A 51 9.55 -7.36 4.84
N ALA A 52 10.50 -7.13 3.96
CA ALA A 52 10.88 -5.80 3.53
C ALA A 52 9.65 -5.02 3.04
N ILE A 53 9.58 -3.75 3.39
CA ILE A 53 8.51 -2.87 2.92
C ILE A 53 8.73 -2.52 1.44
N LYS A 54 7.65 -2.31 0.72
CA LYS A 54 7.66 -1.80 -0.65
C LYS A 54 6.60 -0.71 -0.81
N LEU A 55 6.73 0.09 -1.85
CA LEU A 55 5.70 1.04 -2.24
C LEU A 55 4.64 0.34 -3.10
N ILE A 56 3.38 0.67 -2.85
CA ILE A 56 2.25 0.17 -3.63
C ILE A 56 2.20 0.98 -4.94
N ARG A 57 2.05 0.27 -6.06
CA ARG A 57 1.72 0.86 -7.34
C ARG A 57 0.20 1.00 -7.42
N PHE A 58 -0.29 2.21 -7.62
CA PHE A 58 -1.71 2.47 -7.81
C PHE A 58 -2.07 2.38 -9.29
N ASP A 59 -3.05 1.54 -9.64
CA ASP A 59 -3.48 1.30 -11.02
C ASP A 59 -3.97 2.56 -11.73
N GLU A 60 -4.53 3.52 -10.98
CA GLU A 60 -5.04 4.78 -11.53
C GLU A 60 -3.93 5.71 -12.02
N THR A 61 -2.77 5.69 -11.38
CA THR A 61 -1.67 6.63 -11.63
C THR A 61 -0.44 5.94 -12.21
N ASP A 62 -0.42 4.62 -12.19
CA ASP A 62 0.73 3.76 -12.52
C ASP A 62 2.03 4.17 -11.78
N SER A 63 1.86 4.74 -10.60
CA SER A 63 2.93 5.27 -9.77
C SER A 63 2.58 5.20 -8.28
N HIS A 64 3.49 5.66 -7.43
CA HIS A 64 3.29 5.72 -5.98
C HIS A 64 2.63 7.04 -5.55
N ASP A 65 1.89 7.05 -4.45
CA ASP A 65 1.25 8.26 -3.88
C ASP A 65 2.00 8.84 -2.66
N CYS A 66 3.29 8.52 -2.52
CA CYS A 66 4.10 9.03 -1.41
C CYS A 66 4.31 10.53 -1.52
N VAL A 67 3.82 11.28 -0.53
CA VAL A 67 3.91 12.74 -0.44
C VAL A 67 5.11 13.24 0.36
N ALA A 68 6.06 12.38 0.67
CA ALA A 68 7.25 12.70 1.48
C ALA A 68 6.91 13.44 2.78
N CYS A 69 5.93 12.95 3.54
CA CYS A 69 5.52 13.53 4.81
C CYS A 69 6.49 13.26 5.98
N LEU A 70 7.48 12.38 5.78
CA LEU A 70 8.53 11.99 6.74
C LEU A 70 8.01 11.32 8.02
N GLN A 71 6.75 10.95 8.10
CA GLN A 71 6.19 10.33 9.32
C GLN A 71 6.75 8.92 9.53
N CYS A 72 6.89 8.12 8.48
CA CYS A 72 7.48 6.77 8.58
C CYS A 72 8.97 6.81 8.97
N GLU A 73 9.72 7.82 8.58
CA GLU A 73 11.10 8.04 9.03
C GLU A 73 11.17 8.36 10.53
N LYS A 74 10.29 9.27 11.01
CA LYS A 74 10.27 9.71 12.41
C LYS A 74 9.79 8.64 13.38
N ILE A 75 8.81 7.81 12.97
CA ILE A 75 8.25 6.75 13.83
C ILE A 75 9.15 5.52 13.90
N CYS A 76 10.11 5.37 12.99
CA CYS A 76 10.94 4.19 12.90
C CYS A 76 11.88 4.07 14.11
N PRO A 77 11.74 3.03 14.97
CA PRO A 77 12.61 2.88 16.14
C PRO A 77 14.05 2.52 15.78
N SER A 78 14.24 1.92 14.61
CA SER A 78 15.57 1.48 14.11
C SER A 78 16.22 2.49 13.18
N PHE A 79 15.58 3.62 12.89
CA PHE A 79 16.08 4.67 11.99
C PHE A 79 16.56 4.14 10.62
N CYS A 80 15.92 3.08 10.13
CA CYS A 80 16.30 2.39 8.90
C CYS A 80 15.74 3.05 7.63
N ILE A 81 14.84 4.02 7.75
CA ILE A 81 14.17 4.70 6.63
C ILE A 81 14.74 6.11 6.51
N LYS A 82 15.08 6.50 5.28
CA LYS A 82 15.46 7.87 4.91
C LYS A 82 14.69 8.29 3.67
N ILE A 83 14.06 9.47 3.74
CA ILE A 83 13.23 9.98 2.68
C ILE A 83 13.67 11.39 2.32
N GLU A 84 13.96 11.61 1.04
CA GLU A 84 14.15 12.93 0.47
C GLU A 84 12.91 13.26 -0.37
N GLY A 85 12.33 14.41 -0.15
CA GLY A 85 11.16 14.86 -0.89
C GLY A 85 11.36 16.23 -1.49
N GLY A 86 10.93 16.37 -2.75
CA GLY A 86 11.02 17.60 -3.52
C GLY A 86 9.67 18.02 -4.11
N LYS A 87 9.66 19.22 -4.65
CA LYS A 87 8.61 19.66 -5.57
C LYS A 87 9.06 19.30 -6.97
N ILE A 88 8.26 18.52 -7.66
CA ILE A 88 8.49 18.19 -9.07
C ILE A 88 7.77 19.23 -9.91
N GLU A 89 8.42 19.74 -10.96
CA GLU A 89 7.82 20.71 -11.87
C GLU A 89 6.58 20.12 -12.54
N GLY A 90 5.43 20.79 -12.34
CA GLY A 90 4.14 20.37 -12.86
C GLY A 90 3.25 19.59 -11.89
N ILE A 91 3.68 19.38 -10.65
CA ILE A 91 2.87 18.74 -9.59
C ILE A 91 2.80 19.67 -8.39
N LYS A 92 1.58 19.96 -7.92
CA LYS A 92 1.36 20.84 -6.76
C LYS A 92 1.74 20.20 -5.43
N LYS A 93 1.65 18.87 -5.35
CA LYS A 93 1.98 18.10 -4.15
C LYS A 93 3.47 17.78 -4.10
N LYS A 94 4.06 17.79 -2.90
CA LYS A 94 5.39 17.21 -2.69
C LYS A 94 5.35 15.72 -3.00
N ARG A 95 6.43 15.20 -3.56
CA ARG A 95 6.64 13.76 -3.76
C ARG A 95 8.00 13.34 -3.19
N ALA A 96 8.10 12.07 -2.87
CA ALA A 96 9.39 11.48 -2.54
C ALA A 96 10.23 11.40 -3.83
N THR A 97 11.45 11.93 -3.75
CA THR A 97 12.46 11.87 -4.83
C THR A 97 13.49 10.79 -4.56
N LYS A 98 13.63 10.38 -3.29
CA LYS A 98 14.46 9.27 -2.86
C LYS A 98 13.84 8.64 -1.64
N PHE A 99 13.74 7.32 -1.63
CA PHE A 99 13.21 6.56 -0.51
C PHE A 99 14.09 5.35 -0.26
N THR A 100 15.08 5.50 0.61
CA THR A 100 16.01 4.43 0.95
C THR A 100 15.64 3.77 2.27
N MET A 101 15.76 2.46 2.29
CA MET A 101 15.55 1.64 3.47
C MET A 101 16.72 0.69 3.66
N ASP A 102 17.33 0.74 4.85
CA ASP A 102 18.31 -0.25 5.28
C ASP A 102 17.59 -1.44 5.92
N PHE A 103 17.45 -2.53 5.17
CA PHE A 103 16.74 -3.71 5.64
C PHE A 103 17.48 -4.42 6.76
N ALA A 104 18.81 -4.34 6.83
CA ALA A 104 19.61 -4.95 7.89
C ALA A 104 19.30 -4.39 9.28
N LEU A 105 18.79 -3.15 9.36
CA LEU A 105 18.38 -2.50 10.61
C LEU A 105 16.88 -2.66 10.90
N CYS A 106 16.08 -3.12 9.95
CA CYS A 106 14.63 -3.15 10.07
C CYS A 106 14.16 -4.23 11.06
N SER A 107 13.34 -3.82 12.04
CA SER A 107 12.73 -4.72 13.03
C SER A 107 11.41 -5.34 12.58
N LEU A 108 10.95 -5.08 11.36
CA LEU A 108 9.67 -5.57 10.79
C LEU A 108 8.43 -5.26 11.66
N CYS A 109 8.49 -4.18 12.45
CA CYS A 109 7.45 -3.81 13.42
C CYS A 109 6.14 -3.34 12.77
N GLY A 110 6.18 -2.73 11.59
CA GLY A 110 5.00 -2.26 10.85
C GLY A 110 4.53 -0.85 11.18
N LEU A 111 5.11 -0.15 12.15
CA LEU A 111 4.69 1.20 12.53
C LEU A 111 4.72 2.20 11.35
N CYS A 112 5.63 2.01 10.39
CA CYS A 112 5.70 2.85 9.20
C CYS A 112 4.49 2.67 8.28
N LEU A 113 3.89 1.48 8.24
CA LEU A 113 2.66 1.22 7.49
C LEU A 113 1.47 1.87 8.17
N ASP A 114 1.37 1.73 9.50
CA ASP A 114 0.24 2.23 10.28
C ASP A 114 0.16 3.76 10.29
N VAL A 115 1.31 4.46 10.26
CA VAL A 115 1.37 5.92 10.28
C VAL A 115 1.23 6.56 8.90
N CYS A 116 1.25 5.77 7.82
CA CYS A 116 1.22 6.31 6.46
C CYS A 116 -0.16 6.89 6.09
N PRO A 117 -0.30 8.22 5.87
CA PRO A 117 -1.59 8.83 5.59
C PRO A 117 -2.15 8.48 4.20
N THR A 118 -1.29 8.06 3.28
CA THR A 118 -1.64 7.70 1.90
C THR A 118 -1.69 6.19 1.68
N THR A 119 -1.46 5.39 2.75
CA THR A 119 -1.44 3.91 2.68
C THR A 119 -0.62 3.35 1.51
N THR A 120 0.49 4.02 1.21
CA THR A 120 1.37 3.69 0.07
C THR A 120 2.39 2.61 0.38
N LEU A 121 2.50 2.18 1.63
CA LEU A 121 3.47 1.18 2.09
C LEU A 121 2.78 -0.14 2.33
N GLU A 122 3.38 -1.23 1.85
CA GLU A 122 2.99 -2.59 2.20
C GLU A 122 4.21 -3.49 2.41
N TYR A 123 4.00 -4.67 2.96
CA TYR A 123 5.05 -5.69 3.03
C TYR A 123 5.21 -6.39 1.69
N SER A 124 6.44 -6.52 1.24
CA SER A 124 6.76 -7.40 0.10
C SER A 124 6.60 -8.87 0.52
N LYS A 125 6.65 -9.77 -0.44
CA LYS A 125 6.71 -11.22 -0.16
C LYS A 125 8.12 -11.78 -0.34
N LEU A 126 9.13 -10.91 -0.30
CA LEU A 126 10.53 -11.31 -0.37
C LEU A 126 10.95 -11.94 0.94
N TYR A 127 11.46 -13.15 0.90
CA TYR A 127 11.93 -13.90 2.07
C TYR A 127 13.25 -14.64 1.82
N ASP A 128 13.66 -14.71 0.57
CA ASP A 128 14.80 -15.51 0.11
C ASP A 128 16.00 -14.67 -0.34
N ASP A 129 16.01 -13.37 0.00
CA ASP A 129 17.14 -12.50 -0.27
C ASP A 129 18.33 -12.84 0.60
N ALA A 130 19.52 -12.88 0.00
CA ALA A 130 20.77 -13.11 0.66
C ALA A 130 21.87 -12.19 0.13
N SER A 131 22.70 -11.66 1.02
CA SER A 131 23.83 -10.81 0.68
C SER A 131 25.10 -11.26 1.37
N TYR A 132 26.25 -11.02 0.74
CA TYR A 132 27.57 -11.25 1.34
C TYR A 132 28.05 -10.08 2.20
N SER A 133 27.43 -8.90 2.06
CA SER A 133 27.73 -7.70 2.85
C SER A 133 26.53 -7.29 3.70
N ARG A 134 26.79 -6.45 4.71
CA ARG A 134 25.72 -5.90 5.55
C ARG A 134 25.02 -4.70 4.90
N ASP A 135 25.52 -4.20 3.80
CA ASP A 135 24.97 -3.05 3.08
C ASP A 135 23.74 -3.49 2.28
N TRP A 136 22.60 -3.50 2.96
CA TRP A 136 21.32 -3.95 2.41
C TRP A 136 20.35 -2.77 2.28
N ASN A 137 20.78 -1.81 1.48
CA ASN A 137 20.01 -0.61 1.20
C ASN A 137 19.15 -0.82 -0.04
N PHE A 138 17.83 -0.78 0.16
CA PHE A 138 16.86 -0.78 -0.94
C PHE A 138 16.44 0.65 -1.25
N ASP A 139 16.44 1.03 -2.52
CA ASP A 139 15.73 2.21 -2.99
C ASP A 139 14.34 1.78 -3.47
N LEU A 140 13.31 2.11 -2.70
CA LEU A 140 11.94 1.71 -3.00
C LEU A 140 11.36 2.47 -4.21
N LEU A 141 12.04 3.52 -4.68
CA LEU A 141 11.62 4.29 -5.85
C LEU A 141 12.22 3.78 -7.15
N GLU A 142 13.19 2.88 -7.11
CA GLU A 142 13.88 2.39 -8.29
C GLU A 142 12.91 1.78 -9.32
N GLU A 143 11.91 1.03 -8.85
CA GLU A 143 10.86 0.44 -9.70
C GLU A 143 9.96 1.49 -10.39
N PHE A 144 9.91 2.73 -9.87
CA PHE A 144 9.03 3.79 -10.36
C PHE A 144 9.73 4.82 -11.24
N THR A 145 11.05 4.83 -11.30
CA THR A 145 11.83 5.84 -12.07
C THR A 145 11.52 5.83 -13.54
N GLU A 146 11.24 4.66 -14.13
CA GLU A 146 10.90 4.52 -15.55
C GLU A 146 9.54 5.14 -15.91
N PHE A 147 8.61 5.20 -14.94
CA PHE A 147 7.23 5.66 -15.13
C PHE A 147 7.01 7.12 -14.71
N GLU A 148 7.96 7.75 -14.05
CA GLU A 148 7.83 9.13 -13.59
C GLU A 148 7.50 10.14 -14.70
N PRO A 149 8.13 10.13 -15.88
CA PRO A 149 7.80 11.10 -16.92
C PRO A 149 6.37 10.96 -17.47
N THR A 150 5.87 9.72 -17.57
CA THR A 150 4.48 9.48 -18.02
C THR A 150 3.48 9.90 -16.95
N PHE A 151 3.78 9.65 -15.69
CA PHE A 151 2.99 10.10 -14.54
C PHE A 151 2.91 11.63 -14.48
N ILE A 152 4.02 12.34 -14.65
CA ILE A 152 4.06 13.81 -14.66
C ILE A 152 3.18 14.36 -15.79
N ALA A 153 3.20 13.77 -16.98
CA ALA A 153 2.36 14.17 -18.10
C ALA A 153 0.87 13.98 -17.77
N GLN A 154 0.47 12.82 -17.27
CA GLN A 154 -0.91 12.54 -16.85
C GLN A 154 -1.39 13.46 -15.74
N GLN A 155 -0.55 13.78 -14.75
CA GLN A 155 -0.93 14.69 -13.67
C GLN A 155 -1.14 16.12 -14.19
N LYS A 156 -0.33 16.60 -15.12
CA LYS A 156 -0.53 17.90 -15.77
C LYS A 156 -1.87 17.96 -16.49
N GLU A 157 -2.24 16.92 -17.22
CA GLU A 157 -3.53 16.83 -17.91
C GLU A 157 -4.70 16.82 -16.91
N ARG A 158 -4.61 16.03 -15.84
CA ARG A 158 -5.65 16.01 -14.78
C ARG A 158 -5.80 17.35 -14.09
N GLU A 159 -4.70 18.01 -13.75
CA GLU A 159 -4.74 19.36 -13.14
C GLU A 159 -5.33 20.40 -14.10
N ALA A 160 -5.05 20.33 -15.39
CA ALA A 160 -5.64 21.21 -16.39
C ALA A 160 -7.17 21.02 -16.50
N VAL A 161 -7.63 19.76 -16.51
CA VAL A 161 -9.05 19.42 -16.51
C VAL A 161 -9.74 19.90 -15.22
N GLU A 162 -9.14 19.69 -14.06
CA GLU A 162 -9.69 20.18 -12.79
C GLU A 162 -9.72 21.69 -12.72
N ALA A 163 -8.69 22.37 -13.22
CA ALA A 163 -8.66 23.83 -13.26
C ALA A 163 -9.79 24.38 -14.15
N ALA A 164 -9.97 23.80 -15.32
CA ALA A 164 -11.07 24.16 -16.22
C ALA A 164 -12.45 23.91 -15.58
N ALA A 165 -12.62 22.78 -14.89
CA ALA A 165 -13.85 22.46 -14.17
C ALA A 165 -14.12 23.43 -13.01
N ARG A 166 -13.10 23.85 -12.28
CA ARG A 166 -13.21 24.85 -11.20
C ARG A 166 -13.58 26.23 -11.75
N GLU A 167 -13.01 26.62 -12.88
CA GLU A 167 -13.36 27.89 -13.54
C GLU A 167 -14.81 27.88 -14.08
N ALA A 168 -15.22 26.77 -14.67
CA ALA A 168 -16.60 26.58 -15.11
C ALA A 168 -17.59 26.68 -13.93
N LYS A 169 -17.30 26.03 -12.80
CA LYS A 169 -18.10 26.13 -11.58
C LYS A 169 -18.14 27.56 -11.02
N LYS A 170 -16.99 28.27 -11.03
CA LYS A 170 -16.95 29.69 -10.59
C LYS A 170 -17.77 30.60 -11.50
N LYS A 171 -17.71 30.40 -12.82
CA LYS A 171 -18.53 31.16 -13.80
C LYS A 171 -20.02 30.87 -13.62
N ALA A 172 -20.39 29.59 -13.44
CA ALA A 172 -21.77 29.21 -13.18
C ALA A 172 -22.31 29.79 -11.85
N ALA A 173 -21.50 29.76 -10.78
CA ALA A 173 -21.86 30.34 -9.50
C ALA A 173 -21.99 31.86 -9.55
N LYS A 174 -21.18 32.56 -10.36
CA LYS A 174 -21.31 34.00 -10.61
C LYS A 174 -22.56 34.31 -11.37
N ALA A 175 -22.85 33.62 -12.44
CA ALA A 175 -24.07 33.76 -13.22
C ALA A 175 -25.34 33.49 -12.39
N ALA A 176 -25.31 32.45 -11.54
CA ALA A 176 -26.43 32.18 -10.63
C ALA A 176 -26.65 33.27 -9.59
N LYS A 177 -25.60 33.90 -9.06
CA LYS A 177 -25.70 35.05 -8.14
C LYS A 177 -26.22 36.29 -8.84
N GLU A 178 -25.79 36.57 -10.05
CA GLU A 178 -26.29 37.68 -10.84
C GLU A 178 -27.76 37.50 -11.22
N ALA A 179 -28.16 36.28 -11.61
CA ALA A 179 -29.57 35.96 -11.87
C ALA A 179 -30.46 36.09 -10.62
N ALA A 180 -29.95 35.63 -9.44
CA ALA A 180 -30.64 35.76 -8.17
C ALA A 180 -30.77 37.23 -7.73
N ALA A 181 -29.75 38.07 -7.99
CA ALA A 181 -29.78 39.49 -7.69
C ALA A 181 -30.77 40.21 -8.62
N ALA A 182 -30.80 39.88 -9.90
CA ALA A 182 -31.74 40.40 -10.89
C ALA A 182 -33.19 40.01 -10.53
N ALA A 183 -33.43 38.77 -10.12
CA ALA A 183 -34.74 38.30 -9.67
C ALA A 183 -35.23 39.02 -8.38
N LYS A 184 -34.34 39.31 -7.43
CA LYS A 184 -34.65 40.09 -6.24
C LYS A 184 -35.01 41.55 -6.59
N ALA A 185 -34.23 42.18 -7.49
CA ALA A 185 -34.52 43.55 -7.92
C ALA A 185 -35.85 43.64 -8.67
N ALA A 186 -36.17 42.63 -9.51
CA ALA A 186 -37.47 42.56 -10.18
C ALA A 186 -38.66 42.36 -9.22
N ALA A 187 -38.46 41.55 -8.17
CA ALA A 187 -39.50 41.35 -7.13
C ALA A 187 -39.72 42.59 -6.28
N GLU A 188 -38.68 43.35 -6.00
CA GLU A 188 -38.75 44.61 -5.24
C GLU A 188 -39.42 45.72 -6.06
N ALA A 189 -39.15 45.78 -7.38
CA ALA A 189 -39.84 46.69 -8.29
C ALA A 189 -41.33 46.36 -8.47
N ALA A 190 -41.70 45.09 -8.44
CA ALA A 190 -43.11 44.67 -8.51
C ALA A 190 -43.89 45.01 -7.23
N SER A 191 -43.26 44.92 -6.04
CA SER A 191 -43.88 45.28 -4.76
C SER A 191 -44.06 46.80 -4.55
N ALA A 192 -43.25 47.62 -5.26
CA ALA A 192 -43.36 49.11 -5.18
C ALA A 192 -44.45 49.64 -6.07
N SER A 193 -45.04 48.85 -6.96
CA SER A 193 -46.15 49.28 -7.84
C SER A 193 -47.55 49.00 -7.28
N GLU A 194 -47.68 48.34 -6.12
CA GLU A 194 -48.93 48.09 -5.42
C GLU A 194 -49.08 48.99 -4.16
N THR A 195 -49.19 50.29 -4.33
CA THR A 195 -49.79 51.12 -3.32
C THR A 195 -51.26 51.36 -3.70
N PRO A 196 -52.23 50.97 -2.87
CA PRO A 196 -53.64 51.23 -3.12
C PRO A 196 -53.92 52.70 -2.90
N ALA A 197 -54.48 53.33 -3.92
CA ALA A 197 -55.24 54.58 -3.80
C ALA A 197 -56.58 54.24 -3.14
N GLU A 198 -56.71 54.46 -1.83
CA GLU A 198 -57.99 54.53 -1.18
C GLU A 198 -57.88 55.52 -0.05
N GLU A 199 -58.45 56.70 -0.27
CA GLU A 199 -59.33 57.47 0.63
C GLU A 199 -59.69 58.83 0.02
N ALA A 200 -60.93 58.96 -0.42
CA ALA A 200 -61.75 60.17 -0.31
C ALA A 200 -63.19 59.77 -0.42
#